data_808e9c4068b6c19f0e998d9f41e1b660
#
_entry.id   808e9c4068b6c19f0e998d9f41e1b660
#
_cell.length_a   1.000
_cell.length_b   1.000
_cell.length_c   1.000
_cell.angle_alpha   90.00
_cell.angle_beta   90.00
_cell.angle_gamma   90.00
#
_symmetry.space_group_name_H-M   'P 1'
#
loop_
_entity.id
_entity.type
_entity.pdbx_description
1 polymer ?
#
loop_
_entity_poly.entity_id
_entity_poly.type
_entity_poly.pdbx_seq_one_letter_code
_entity_poly.pdbx_strand_id
1 'polypeptide(L)'
;MSYTFHLGRFKETYEELEPLYRQHYAEMTDRLEKNGIPYSSYNPRLDRYISAGDRGDLLTFVLRFDGEAVGYSNVYLTNDMHNGDLIAQEDTIFVLKEHRNGVGKKLVRVILEELKERGVKRVSVAALTDLRVAKLWKRMGFKEAAIQMMYTF
;
A
#
# COMPACT_ATOMS: atom_id res chain seq x y z
N MET A 1 -18.92 -17.13 -3.88
CA MET A 1 -17.54 -16.65 -3.99
C MET A 1 -17.53 -15.14 -3.96
N SER A 2 -16.91 -14.58 -2.94
CA SER A 2 -16.99 -13.13 -2.75
C SER A 2 -15.72 -12.54 -2.18
N TYR A 3 -15.47 -11.31 -2.61
CA TYR A 3 -14.41 -10.48 -2.03
C TYR A 3 -14.99 -9.60 -0.94
N THR A 4 -14.25 -9.45 0.16
CA THR A 4 -14.56 -8.53 1.23
C THR A 4 -13.38 -7.59 1.48
N PHE A 5 -13.69 -6.39 1.96
CA PHE A 5 -12.70 -5.36 2.26
C PHE A 5 -12.84 -4.99 3.73
N HIS A 6 -11.74 -5.03 4.45
CA HIS A 6 -11.74 -4.78 5.89
C HIS A 6 -10.65 -3.77 6.24
N LEU A 7 -11.02 -2.76 7.02
CA LEU A 7 -10.08 -1.82 7.59
C LEU A 7 -9.76 -2.27 9.02
N GLY A 8 -8.49 -2.55 9.29
CA GLY A 8 -8.04 -3.00 10.59
C GLY A 8 -6.78 -2.28 11.04
N ARG A 9 -6.27 -2.68 12.20
CA ARG A 9 -4.99 -2.19 12.71
C ARG A 9 -3.88 -3.13 12.27
N PHE A 10 -2.71 -2.58 12.04
CA PHE A 10 -1.53 -3.38 11.68
C PHE A 10 -1.30 -4.52 12.68
N LYS A 11 -1.35 -4.22 13.98
CA LYS A 11 -1.14 -5.20 15.05
C LYS A 11 -2.11 -6.39 14.95
N GLU A 12 -3.37 -6.13 14.61
CA GLU A 12 -4.41 -7.16 14.54
C GLU A 12 -4.33 -8.00 13.27
N THR A 13 -3.77 -7.46 12.20
CA THR A 13 -3.78 -8.07 10.86
C THR A 13 -2.44 -8.66 10.46
N TYR A 14 -1.36 -8.33 11.15
CA TYR A 14 -0.01 -8.70 10.70
C TYR A 14 0.19 -10.20 10.55
N GLU A 15 -0.26 -10.99 11.53
CA GLU A 15 -0.04 -12.43 11.52
C GLU A 15 -0.68 -13.10 10.30
N GLU A 16 -1.90 -12.68 9.97
CA GLU A 16 -2.61 -13.15 8.77
C GLU A 16 -1.92 -12.71 7.49
N LEU A 17 -1.44 -11.46 7.45
CA LEU A 17 -0.87 -10.85 6.24
C LEU A 17 0.61 -11.12 6.02
N GLU A 18 1.32 -11.63 7.03
CA GLU A 18 2.77 -11.80 6.97
C GLU A 18 3.26 -12.58 5.73
N PRO A 19 2.62 -13.68 5.32
CA PRO A 19 3.04 -14.35 4.08
C PRO A 19 2.92 -13.48 2.83
N LEU A 20 1.89 -12.61 2.78
CA LEU A 20 1.70 -11.68 1.68
C LEU A 20 2.74 -10.55 1.70
N TYR A 21 3.10 -10.06 2.88
CA TYR A 21 4.17 -9.07 3.03
C TYR A 21 5.49 -9.60 2.48
N ARG A 22 5.83 -10.84 2.82
CA ARG A 22 7.07 -11.47 2.33
C ARG A 22 7.05 -11.66 0.83
N GLN A 23 5.94 -12.11 0.27
CA GLN A 23 5.82 -12.30 -1.18
C GLN A 23 5.92 -10.97 -1.92
N HIS A 24 5.24 -9.95 -1.42
CA HIS A 24 5.29 -8.61 -2.02
C HIS A 24 6.72 -8.05 -1.98
N TYR A 25 7.39 -8.20 -0.83
CA TYR A 25 8.76 -7.71 -0.68
C TYR A 25 9.70 -8.40 -1.67
N ALA A 26 9.56 -9.70 -1.86
CA ALA A 26 10.36 -10.46 -2.83
C ALA A 26 10.14 -9.98 -4.27
N GLU A 27 8.90 -9.74 -4.66
CA GLU A 27 8.58 -9.21 -6.00
C GLU A 27 9.13 -7.80 -6.19
N MET A 28 9.03 -6.95 -5.17
CA MET A 28 9.52 -5.57 -5.21
C MET A 28 11.04 -5.53 -5.33
N THR A 29 11.75 -6.29 -4.50
CA THR A 29 13.22 -6.32 -4.52
C THR A 29 13.75 -6.88 -5.83
N ASP A 30 13.08 -7.88 -6.40
CA ASP A 30 13.44 -8.43 -7.71
C ASP A 30 13.38 -7.34 -8.80
N ARG A 31 12.31 -6.53 -8.81
CA ARG A 31 12.20 -5.43 -9.78
C ARG A 31 13.26 -4.36 -9.57
N LEU A 32 13.54 -4.00 -8.32
CA LEU A 32 14.57 -3.00 -8.02
C LEU A 32 15.96 -3.47 -8.42
N GLU A 33 16.30 -4.72 -8.11
CA GLU A 33 17.59 -5.30 -8.49
C GLU A 33 17.79 -5.35 -10.00
N LYS A 34 16.75 -5.66 -10.76
CA LYS A 34 16.79 -5.62 -12.23
C LYS A 34 17.05 -4.22 -12.78
N ASN A 35 16.77 -3.19 -12.00
CA ASN A 35 17.05 -1.80 -12.36
C ASN A 35 18.34 -1.27 -11.71
N GLY A 36 19.17 -2.17 -11.19
CA GLY A 36 20.45 -1.78 -10.58
C GLY A 36 20.35 -1.18 -9.20
N ILE A 37 19.23 -1.39 -8.50
CA ILE A 37 19.02 -0.87 -7.15
C ILE A 37 19.01 -2.05 -6.18
N PRO A 38 20.12 -2.32 -5.49
CA PRO A 38 20.16 -3.41 -4.51
C PRO A 38 19.32 -3.06 -3.29
N TYR A 39 18.69 -4.08 -2.70
CA TYR A 39 17.83 -3.89 -1.54
C TYR A 39 18.15 -4.93 -0.48
N SER A 40 18.03 -4.53 0.79
CA SER A 40 18.32 -5.40 1.93
C SER A 40 17.28 -6.50 2.10
N SER A 41 17.61 -7.54 2.85
CA SER A 41 16.69 -8.63 3.18
C SER A 41 15.49 -8.13 3.97
N TYR A 42 14.38 -8.85 3.86
CA TYR A 42 13.16 -8.53 4.60
C TYR A 42 13.43 -8.53 6.11
N ASN A 43 13.20 -7.39 6.74
CA ASN A 43 13.40 -7.20 8.18
C ASN A 43 12.57 -5.98 8.62
N PRO A 44 11.23 -6.15 8.74
CA PRO A 44 10.36 -5.01 9.01
C PRO A 44 10.51 -4.48 10.43
N ARG A 45 10.33 -3.18 10.59
CA ARG A 45 10.29 -2.52 11.88
C ARG A 45 8.86 -2.62 12.44
N LEU A 46 8.52 -3.80 12.94
CA LEU A 46 7.18 -4.10 13.45
C LEU A 46 6.77 -3.15 14.57
N ASP A 47 7.69 -2.78 15.43
CA ASP A 47 7.45 -1.82 16.51
C ASP A 47 6.89 -0.50 15.99
N ARG A 48 7.44 0.00 14.90
CA ARG A 48 7.00 1.28 14.30
C ARG A 48 5.65 1.14 13.59
N TYR A 49 5.46 0.06 12.86
CA TYR A 49 4.18 -0.22 12.19
C TYR A 49 3.05 -0.36 13.21
N ILE A 50 3.29 -1.12 14.26
CA ILE A 50 2.30 -1.33 15.33
C ILE A 50 1.97 0.00 16.00
N SER A 51 2.97 0.78 16.37
CA SER A 51 2.77 2.07 17.01
C SER A 51 1.99 3.05 16.13
N ALA A 52 2.35 3.13 14.84
CA ALA A 52 1.64 3.99 13.90
C ALA A 52 0.18 3.55 13.73
N GLY A 53 -0.08 2.25 13.63
CA GLY A 53 -1.42 1.71 13.55
C GLY A 53 -2.26 2.01 14.78
N ASP A 54 -1.67 1.86 15.96
CA ASP A 54 -2.36 2.13 17.22
C ASP A 54 -2.69 3.62 17.41
N ARG A 55 -1.85 4.52 16.88
CA ARG A 55 -2.12 5.96 16.90
C ARG A 55 -3.11 6.43 15.83
N GLY A 56 -3.47 5.57 14.88
CA GLY A 56 -4.31 5.96 13.75
C GLY A 56 -3.56 6.66 12.61
N ASP A 57 -2.23 6.65 12.64
CA ASP A 57 -1.39 7.24 11.58
C ASP A 57 -1.12 6.25 10.44
N LEU A 58 -1.47 5.00 10.62
CA LEU A 58 -1.35 3.95 9.62
C LEU A 58 -2.66 3.17 9.55
N LEU A 59 -3.21 3.06 8.35
CA LEU A 59 -4.42 2.29 8.09
C LEU A 59 -4.05 1.04 7.31
N THR A 60 -4.55 -0.13 7.76
CA THR A 60 -4.32 -1.40 7.07
C THR A 60 -5.63 -1.88 6.48
N PHE A 61 -5.68 -1.96 5.15
CA PHE A 61 -6.83 -2.48 4.41
C PHE A 61 -6.54 -3.93 4.02
N VAL A 62 -7.45 -4.82 4.31
CA VAL A 62 -7.31 -6.25 4.01
C VAL A 62 -8.36 -6.65 2.98
N LEU A 63 -7.89 -7.29 1.90
CA LEU A 63 -8.75 -7.88 0.88
C LEU A 63 -8.80 -9.39 1.13
N ARG A 64 -10.01 -9.92 1.30
CA ARG A 64 -10.22 -11.37 1.46
C ARG A 64 -11.10 -11.92 0.36
N PHE A 65 -10.80 -13.14 -0.02
CA PHE A 65 -11.63 -13.93 -0.93
C PHE A 65 -12.08 -15.16 -0.17
N ASP A 66 -13.41 -15.30 0.00
CA ASP A 66 -14.01 -16.39 0.76
C ASP A 66 -13.36 -16.57 2.15
N GLY A 67 -13.06 -15.46 2.81
CA GLY A 67 -12.52 -15.44 4.16
C GLY A 67 -10.99 -15.49 4.27
N GLU A 68 -10.27 -15.73 3.17
CA GLU A 68 -8.81 -15.78 3.17
C GLU A 68 -8.21 -14.48 2.64
N ALA A 69 -7.16 -13.98 3.28
CA ALA A 69 -6.47 -12.79 2.84
C ALA A 69 -5.75 -13.05 1.51
N VAL A 70 -6.07 -12.25 0.50
CA VAL A 70 -5.48 -12.34 -0.83
C VAL A 70 -4.85 -11.02 -1.29
N GLY A 71 -4.95 -9.98 -0.48
CA GLY A 71 -4.35 -8.70 -0.78
C GLY A 71 -4.44 -7.75 0.41
N TYR A 72 -3.73 -6.64 0.31
CA TYR A 72 -3.73 -5.64 1.37
C TYR A 72 -3.21 -4.30 0.84
N SER A 73 -3.42 -3.26 1.64
CA SER A 73 -2.73 -1.99 1.47
C SER A 73 -2.50 -1.35 2.82
N ASN A 74 -1.32 -0.81 3.02
CA ASN A 74 -0.99 0.03 4.16
C ASN A 74 -0.85 1.47 3.69
N VAL A 75 -1.52 2.39 4.38
CA VAL A 75 -1.56 3.80 4.02
C VAL A 75 -1.25 4.65 5.24
N TYR A 76 -0.25 5.52 5.12
CA TYR A 76 0.09 6.46 6.18
C TYR A 76 -0.74 7.72 6.08
N LEU A 77 -1.09 8.25 7.25
CA LEU A 77 -1.72 9.57 7.38
C LEU A 77 -0.74 10.51 8.07
N THR A 78 -0.57 11.69 7.51
CA THR A 78 0.28 12.73 8.09
C THR A 78 -0.25 14.11 7.66
N ASN A 79 0.44 15.16 8.09
CA ASN A 79 0.10 16.51 7.67
C ASN A 79 1.16 17.04 6.72
N ASP A 80 0.74 17.72 5.68
CA ASP A 80 1.64 18.49 4.85
C ASP A 80 2.22 19.63 5.68
N MET A 81 3.53 19.63 5.85
CA MET A 81 4.20 20.60 6.72
C MET A 81 4.16 22.01 6.15
N HIS A 82 3.86 22.19 4.88
CA HIS A 82 3.78 23.50 4.25
C HIS A 82 2.43 24.19 4.47
N ASN A 83 1.36 23.45 4.64
CA ASN A 83 0.01 24.02 4.71
C ASN A 83 -0.91 23.37 5.75
N GLY A 84 -0.45 22.34 6.45
CA GLY A 84 -1.21 21.66 7.50
C GLY A 84 -2.30 20.71 7.00
N ASP A 85 -2.48 20.54 5.69
CA ASP A 85 -3.48 19.63 5.15
C ASP A 85 -3.23 18.19 5.63
N LEU A 86 -4.32 17.47 5.92
CA LEU A 86 -4.22 16.03 6.14
C LEU A 86 -4.00 15.34 4.79
N ILE A 87 -2.92 14.57 4.71
CA ILE A 87 -2.52 13.87 3.49
C ILE A 87 -2.29 12.41 3.78
N ALA A 88 -2.38 11.58 2.75
CA ALA A 88 -2.11 10.14 2.85
C ALA A 88 -1.01 9.75 1.88
N GLN A 89 -0.23 8.76 2.27
CA GLN A 89 0.82 8.17 1.44
C GLN A 89 0.69 6.67 1.47
N GLU A 90 0.56 6.06 0.31
CA GLU A 90 0.57 4.62 0.18
C GLU A 90 1.96 4.10 0.50
N ASP A 91 2.03 3.18 1.46
CA ASP A 91 3.26 2.46 1.77
C ASP A 91 3.39 1.24 0.86
N THR A 92 2.32 0.45 0.80
CA THR A 92 2.26 -0.77 0.00
C THR A 92 0.84 -1.03 -0.48
N ILE A 93 0.73 -1.65 -1.65
CA ILE A 93 -0.51 -2.27 -2.12
C ILE A 93 -0.13 -3.56 -2.85
N PHE A 94 -0.83 -4.64 -2.54
CA PHE A 94 -0.51 -5.93 -3.11
C PHE A 94 -1.76 -6.81 -3.21
N VAL A 95 -1.89 -7.49 -4.33
CA VAL A 95 -2.92 -8.51 -4.56
C VAL A 95 -2.22 -9.74 -5.12
N LEU A 96 -2.54 -10.92 -4.60
CA LEU A 96 -2.02 -12.17 -5.13
C LEU A 96 -2.31 -12.28 -6.63
N LYS A 97 -1.35 -12.82 -7.37
CA LYS A 97 -1.41 -12.89 -8.83
C LYS A 97 -2.70 -13.53 -9.33
N GLU A 98 -3.17 -14.59 -8.68
CA GLU A 98 -4.38 -15.32 -9.03
C GLU A 98 -5.65 -14.49 -8.89
N HIS A 99 -5.59 -13.40 -8.15
CA HIS A 99 -6.72 -12.51 -7.89
C HIS A 99 -6.61 -11.16 -8.59
N ARG A 100 -5.64 -10.98 -9.49
CA ARG A 100 -5.44 -9.72 -10.24
C ARG A 100 -6.38 -9.63 -11.44
N ASN A 101 -7.67 -9.62 -11.17
CA ASN A 101 -8.74 -9.65 -12.18
C ASN A 101 -9.64 -8.41 -12.11
N GLY A 102 -9.10 -7.28 -11.70
CA GLY A 102 -9.84 -6.02 -11.55
C GLY A 102 -10.22 -5.70 -10.12
N VAL A 103 -10.02 -6.63 -9.18
CA VAL A 103 -10.33 -6.37 -7.77
C VAL A 103 -9.42 -5.30 -7.15
N GLY A 104 -8.22 -5.12 -7.69
CA GLY A 104 -7.32 -4.06 -7.26
C GLY A 104 -7.94 -2.67 -7.38
N LYS A 105 -8.70 -2.41 -8.43
CA LYS A 105 -9.45 -1.15 -8.59
C LYS A 105 -10.48 -0.97 -7.48
N LYS A 106 -11.17 -2.04 -7.12
CA LYS A 106 -12.17 -2.01 -6.04
C LYS A 106 -11.50 -1.70 -4.70
N LEU A 107 -10.35 -2.31 -4.45
CA LEU A 107 -9.57 -2.03 -3.25
C LEU A 107 -9.18 -0.55 -3.19
N VAL A 108 -8.66 0.00 -4.29
CA VAL A 108 -8.28 1.42 -4.36
C VAL A 108 -9.49 2.32 -4.10
N ARG A 109 -10.66 1.99 -4.67
CA ARG A 109 -11.88 2.78 -4.41
C ARG A 109 -12.27 2.76 -2.94
N VAL A 110 -12.20 1.60 -2.29
CA VAL A 110 -12.49 1.49 -0.85
C VAL A 110 -11.53 2.38 -0.05
N ILE A 111 -10.24 2.35 -0.39
CA ILE A 111 -9.23 3.17 0.26
C ILE A 111 -9.55 4.66 0.06
N LEU A 112 -9.81 5.09 -1.16
CA LEU A 112 -10.07 6.49 -1.47
C LEU A 112 -11.35 7.00 -0.79
N GLU A 113 -12.39 6.19 -0.72
CA GLU A 113 -13.62 6.55 -0.01
C GLU A 113 -13.37 6.77 1.47
N GLU A 114 -12.63 5.87 2.12
CA GLU A 114 -12.29 6.00 3.54
C GLU A 114 -11.44 7.25 3.80
N LEU A 115 -10.44 7.50 2.96
CA LEU A 115 -9.58 8.66 3.10
C LEU A 115 -10.35 9.97 2.89
N LYS A 116 -11.26 10.00 1.92
CA LYS A 116 -12.11 11.16 1.68
C LYS A 116 -12.99 11.47 2.92
N GLU A 117 -13.59 10.46 3.50
CA GLU A 117 -14.41 10.62 4.71
C GLU A 117 -13.61 11.16 5.90
N ARG A 118 -12.33 10.81 5.98
CA ARG A 118 -11.43 11.31 7.03
C ARG A 118 -10.94 12.74 6.78
N GLY A 119 -11.28 13.35 5.66
CA GLY A 119 -10.85 14.70 5.32
C GLY A 119 -9.48 14.78 4.68
N VAL A 120 -8.95 13.68 4.15
CA VAL A 120 -7.68 13.67 3.44
C VAL A 120 -7.80 14.50 2.16
N LYS A 121 -6.84 15.41 1.94
CA LYS A 121 -6.84 16.31 0.79
C LYS A 121 -6.13 15.71 -0.43
N ARG A 122 -5.06 14.96 -0.20
CA ARG A 122 -4.27 14.37 -1.28
C ARG A 122 -3.77 13.00 -0.86
N VAL A 123 -3.64 12.11 -1.84
CA VAL A 123 -3.08 10.77 -1.66
C VAL A 123 -1.92 10.60 -2.62
N SER A 124 -0.75 10.24 -2.12
CA SER A 124 0.43 9.95 -2.93
C SER A 124 0.63 8.45 -3.05
N VAL A 125 0.92 8.00 -4.25
CA VAL A 125 1.19 6.60 -4.56
C VAL A 125 2.45 6.48 -5.39
N ALA A 126 3.03 5.28 -5.43
CA ALA A 126 4.21 4.98 -6.24
C ALA A 126 4.01 3.69 -7.03
N ALA A 127 4.76 3.51 -8.07
CA ALA A 127 4.69 2.32 -8.93
C ALA A 127 5.99 1.49 -8.91
N LEU A 128 7.06 1.98 -8.32
CA LEU A 128 8.37 1.32 -8.21
C LEU A 128 8.77 0.56 -9.48
N THR A 129 8.82 1.27 -10.61
CA THR A 129 9.16 0.74 -11.93
C THR A 129 8.16 -0.29 -12.50
N ASP A 130 7.01 -0.46 -11.90
CA ASP A 130 5.96 -1.35 -12.41
C ASP A 130 4.95 -0.54 -13.23
N LEU A 131 5.06 -0.66 -14.56
CA LEU A 131 4.20 0.09 -15.48
C LEU A 131 2.72 -0.31 -15.38
N ARG A 132 2.43 -1.54 -14.96
CA ARG A 132 1.03 -2.00 -14.78
C ARG A 132 0.39 -1.26 -13.63
N VAL A 133 1.13 -1.10 -12.53
CA VAL A 133 0.67 -0.35 -11.36
C VAL A 133 0.51 1.14 -11.71
N ALA A 134 1.47 1.70 -12.46
CA ALA A 134 1.37 3.08 -12.93
C ALA A 134 0.10 3.31 -13.76
N LYS A 135 -0.23 2.37 -14.64
CA LYS A 135 -1.47 2.44 -15.44
C LYS A 135 -2.72 2.36 -14.57
N LEU A 136 -2.70 1.51 -13.54
CA LEU A 136 -3.80 1.41 -12.57
C LEU A 136 -4.04 2.77 -11.90
N TRP A 137 -2.98 3.39 -11.38
CA TRP A 137 -3.09 4.68 -10.73
C TRP A 137 -3.68 5.74 -11.67
N LYS A 138 -3.21 5.81 -12.90
CA LYS A 138 -3.74 6.77 -13.90
C LYS A 138 -5.22 6.53 -14.20
N ARG A 139 -5.63 5.27 -14.34
CA ARG A 139 -7.05 4.91 -14.55
C ARG A 139 -7.93 5.29 -13.37
N MET A 140 -7.38 5.31 -12.18
CA MET A 140 -8.09 5.71 -10.97
C MET A 140 -8.13 7.23 -10.76
N GLY A 141 -7.53 8.01 -11.66
CA GLY A 141 -7.53 9.46 -11.60
C GLY A 141 -6.29 10.08 -10.98
N PHE A 142 -5.28 9.29 -10.66
CA PHE A 142 -4.01 9.83 -10.16
C PHE A 142 -3.23 10.48 -11.30
N LYS A 143 -2.56 11.58 -10.98
CA LYS A 143 -1.71 12.32 -11.92
C LYS A 143 -0.27 12.24 -11.49
N GLU A 144 0.64 12.26 -12.45
CA GLU A 144 2.08 12.26 -12.16
C GLU A 144 2.44 13.58 -11.46
N ALA A 145 3.03 13.46 -10.26
CA ALA A 145 3.39 14.62 -9.45
C ALA A 145 4.90 14.76 -9.24
N ALA A 146 5.66 13.67 -9.39
CA ALA A 146 7.09 13.67 -9.12
C ALA A 146 7.77 12.51 -9.80
N ILE A 147 9.09 12.59 -9.90
CA ILE A 147 9.96 11.47 -10.26
C ILE A 147 10.78 11.12 -9.02
N GLN A 148 10.64 9.90 -8.53
CA GLN A 148 11.40 9.42 -7.39
C GLN A 148 12.71 8.79 -7.87
N MET A 149 13.82 9.16 -7.25
CA MET A 149 15.14 8.61 -7.54
C MET A 149 15.76 8.08 -6.26
N MET A 150 16.60 7.06 -6.37
CA MET A 150 17.27 6.44 -5.23
C MET A 150 18.78 6.43 -5.45
N TYR A 151 19.52 6.73 -4.40
CA TYR A 151 20.97 6.56 -4.36
C TYR A 151 21.28 5.50 -3.30
N THR A 152 22.08 4.50 -3.64
CA THR A 152 22.47 3.44 -2.71
C THR A 152 23.93 3.63 -2.30
N PHE A 153 24.17 3.58 -1.00
CA PHE A 153 25.52 3.70 -0.44
C PHE A 153 26.21 2.35 -0.37
#